data_013d1d7819bd7a6861f63aa88c4a7846
#
_entry.id   013d1d7819bd7a6861f63aa88c4a7846
#
_cell.length_a   1.000
_cell.length_b   1.000
_cell.length_c   1.000
_cell.angle_alpha   90.00
_cell.angle_beta   90.00
_cell.angle_gamma   90.00
#
_symmetry.space_group_name_H-M   'P 1'
#
loop_
_entity.id
_entity.type
_entity.pdbx_description
1 polymer ?
#
loop_
_entity_poly.entity_id
_entity_poly.type
_entity_poly.pdbx_seq_one_letter_code
_entity_poly.pdbx_strand_id
1 'polypeptide(L)'
;MITTGQLRAARALIAIDQRELAGLSGLSVPTIQRMEASNGVIRGNVDSLMKLIGALDAAGIELIAEGAVSQGGGRGVRLKPPRADGKAYRRKVTRVAGPRAA
;
A
#
# COMPACT_ATOMS: atom_id res chain seq x y z
N MET A 1 10.32 5.10 0.14
CA MET A 1 10.01 3.66 0.32
C MET A 1 8.51 3.45 0.32
N ILE A 2 8.10 2.30 -0.14
CA ILE A 2 6.68 1.96 -0.19
C ILE A 2 6.25 1.40 1.17
N THR A 3 5.05 1.76 1.60
CA THR A 3 4.49 1.25 2.85
C THR A 3 3.48 0.14 2.57
N THR A 4 3.15 -0.61 3.62
CA THR A 4 2.13 -1.65 3.54
C THR A 4 0.79 -1.07 3.08
N GLY A 5 0.43 0.11 3.61
CA GLY A 5 -0.81 0.77 3.21
C GLY A 5 -0.82 1.16 1.74
N GLN A 6 0.30 1.66 1.25
CA GLN A 6 0.41 2.00 -0.18
C GLN A 6 0.27 0.76 -1.06
N LEU A 7 0.87 -0.35 -0.66
CA LEU A 7 0.76 -1.58 -1.43
C LEU A 7 -0.68 -2.08 -1.49
N ARG A 8 -1.36 -2.10 -0.35
CA ARG A 8 -2.76 -2.52 -0.31
C ARG A 8 -3.65 -1.58 -1.10
N ALA A 9 -3.41 -0.27 -0.98
CA ALA A 9 -4.17 0.72 -1.72
C ALA A 9 -3.95 0.56 -3.23
N ALA A 10 -2.72 0.29 -3.64
CA ALA A 10 -2.40 0.07 -5.04
C ALA A 10 -3.20 -1.12 -5.60
N ARG A 11 -3.20 -2.23 -4.86
CA ARG A 11 -3.99 -3.39 -5.28
C ARG A 11 -5.47 -3.05 -5.39
N ALA A 12 -5.98 -2.31 -4.42
CA ALA A 12 -7.39 -1.92 -4.42
C ALA A 12 -7.72 -1.03 -5.62
N LEU A 13 -6.83 -0.09 -5.94
CA LEU A 13 -7.06 0.82 -7.05
C LEU A 13 -7.16 0.12 -8.40
N ILE A 14 -6.39 -0.94 -8.59
CA ILE A 14 -6.45 -1.70 -9.84
C ILE A 14 -7.20 -3.01 -9.70
N ALA A 15 -7.84 -3.22 -8.56
CA ALA A 15 -8.76 -4.33 -8.30
C ALA A 15 -8.13 -5.70 -8.51
N ILE A 16 -6.90 -5.88 -8.01
CA ILE A 16 -6.22 -7.18 -8.09
C ILE A 16 -5.99 -7.76 -6.70
N ASP A 17 -5.89 -9.08 -6.65
CA ASP A 17 -5.57 -9.78 -5.42
C ASP A 17 -4.07 -10.05 -5.32
N GLN A 18 -3.66 -10.70 -4.23
CA GLN A 18 -2.26 -10.99 -3.99
C GLN A 18 -1.67 -11.95 -5.04
N ARG A 19 -2.47 -12.89 -5.51
CA ARG A 19 -2.04 -13.83 -6.52
C ARG A 19 -1.76 -13.12 -7.85
N GLU A 20 -2.64 -12.22 -8.24
CA GLU A 20 -2.45 -11.45 -9.46
C GLU A 20 -1.21 -10.57 -9.36
N LEU A 21 -1.01 -9.94 -8.21
CA LEU A 21 0.18 -9.13 -7.99
C LEU A 21 1.45 -9.98 -8.06
N ALA A 22 1.41 -11.18 -7.49
CA ALA A 22 2.54 -12.10 -7.56
C ALA A 22 2.88 -12.41 -9.03
N GLY A 23 1.87 -12.68 -9.84
CA GLY A 23 2.08 -12.93 -11.25
C GLY A 23 2.68 -11.74 -11.98
N LEU A 24 2.19 -10.54 -11.71
CA LEU A 24 2.69 -9.34 -12.37
C LEU A 24 4.12 -9.00 -11.96
N SER A 25 4.47 -9.25 -10.72
CA SER A 25 5.78 -8.86 -10.18
C SER A 25 6.84 -9.93 -10.33
N GLY A 26 6.45 -11.17 -10.61
CA GLY A 26 7.37 -12.29 -10.61
C GLY A 26 7.77 -12.75 -9.23
N LEU A 27 7.03 -12.31 -8.21
CA LEU A 27 7.25 -12.73 -6.83
C LEU A 27 6.27 -13.84 -6.47
N SER A 28 6.59 -14.59 -5.41
CA SER A 28 5.67 -15.62 -4.93
C SER A 28 4.58 -15.01 -4.07
N VAL A 29 3.45 -15.70 -3.97
CA VAL A 29 2.36 -15.27 -3.09
C VAL A 29 2.84 -15.16 -1.64
N PRO A 30 3.59 -16.14 -1.08
CA PRO A 30 4.09 -15.97 0.28
C PRO A 30 4.95 -14.72 0.47
N THR A 31 5.74 -14.33 -0.54
CA THR A 31 6.53 -13.10 -0.47
C THR A 31 5.62 -11.88 -0.39
N ILE A 32 4.60 -11.83 -1.24
CA ILE A 32 3.63 -10.73 -1.20
C ILE A 32 2.93 -10.69 0.15
N GLN A 33 2.53 -11.84 0.68
CA GLN A 33 1.86 -11.92 1.98
C GLN A 33 2.74 -11.40 3.10
N ARG A 34 4.03 -11.76 3.09
CA ARG A 34 4.96 -11.24 4.11
C ARG A 34 5.12 -9.73 4.01
N MET A 35 5.20 -9.22 2.79
CA MET A 35 5.30 -7.78 2.58
C MET A 35 4.06 -7.05 3.10
N GLU A 36 2.88 -7.59 2.86
CA GLU A 36 1.64 -6.97 3.31
C GLU A 36 1.37 -7.16 4.79
N ALA A 37 2.02 -8.11 5.41
CA ALA A 37 1.89 -8.33 6.86
C ALA A 37 2.79 -7.43 7.68
N SER A 38 3.73 -6.73 7.05
CA SER A 38 4.61 -5.79 7.74
C SER A 38 3.83 -4.60 8.26
N ASN A 39 4.37 -3.96 9.28
CA ASN A 39 3.83 -2.69 9.74
C ASN A 39 4.71 -1.55 9.21
N GLY A 40 4.09 -0.59 8.55
CA GLY A 40 4.80 0.57 8.03
C GLY A 40 5.51 0.28 6.74
N VAL A 41 6.82 0.49 6.70
CA VAL A 41 7.60 0.31 5.47
C VAL A 41 7.74 -1.17 5.15
N ILE A 42 7.52 -1.51 3.88
CA ILE A 42 7.62 -2.89 3.41
C ILE A 42 9.07 -3.35 3.49
N ARG A 43 9.26 -4.57 3.96
CA ARG A 43 10.57 -5.19 4.06
C ARG A 43 10.73 -6.27 3.00
N GLY A 44 11.95 -6.35 2.47
CA GLY A 44 12.31 -7.34 1.48
C GLY A 44 13.68 -7.01 0.96
N ASN A 45 14.27 -7.91 0.19
CA ASN A 45 15.54 -7.58 -0.43
C ASN A 45 15.31 -6.60 -1.58
N VAL A 46 16.40 -5.96 -2.03
CA VAL A 46 16.30 -4.92 -3.05
C VAL A 46 15.68 -5.45 -4.33
N ASP A 47 16.08 -6.66 -4.73
CA ASP A 47 15.56 -7.25 -5.96
C ASP A 47 14.04 -7.42 -5.90
N SER A 48 13.53 -7.95 -4.80
CA SER A 48 12.08 -8.15 -4.63
C SER A 48 11.33 -6.82 -4.62
N LEU A 49 11.89 -5.82 -3.92
CA LEU A 49 11.26 -4.50 -3.85
C LEU A 49 11.23 -3.84 -5.22
N MET A 50 12.30 -3.96 -5.99
CA MET A 50 12.35 -3.39 -7.34
C MET A 50 11.36 -4.07 -8.28
N LYS A 51 11.23 -5.40 -8.16
CA LYS A 51 10.25 -6.13 -8.95
C LYS A 51 8.83 -5.67 -8.63
N LEU A 52 8.54 -5.50 -7.34
CA LEU A 52 7.22 -5.04 -6.90
C LEU A 52 6.91 -3.65 -7.44
N ILE A 53 7.83 -2.72 -7.22
CA ILE A 53 7.65 -1.33 -7.62
C ILE A 53 7.51 -1.24 -9.15
N GLY A 54 8.35 -1.99 -9.87
CA GLY A 54 8.28 -2.01 -11.33
C GLY A 54 6.95 -2.55 -11.84
N ALA A 55 6.42 -3.58 -11.19
CA ALA A 55 5.14 -4.15 -11.58
C ALA A 55 3.99 -3.16 -11.35
N LEU A 56 4.02 -2.45 -10.21
CA LEU A 56 3.00 -1.45 -9.93
C LEU A 56 3.07 -0.29 -10.91
N ASP A 57 4.29 0.16 -11.21
CA ASP A 57 4.48 1.23 -12.19
C ASP A 57 3.95 0.80 -13.57
N ALA A 58 4.28 -0.40 -14.00
CA ALA A 58 3.81 -0.92 -15.27
C ALA A 58 2.28 -1.08 -15.30
N ALA A 59 1.67 -1.30 -14.16
CA ALA A 59 0.23 -1.43 -14.04
C ALA A 59 -0.48 -0.08 -13.95
N GLY A 60 0.26 1.02 -13.99
CA GLY A 60 -0.32 2.36 -13.98
C GLY A 60 -0.43 2.99 -12.60
N ILE A 61 0.27 2.46 -11.61
CA ILE A 61 0.25 3.01 -10.25
C ILE A 61 1.39 4.00 -10.07
N GLU A 62 1.05 5.18 -9.62
CA GLU A 62 2.04 6.18 -9.19
C GLU A 62 2.17 6.11 -7.67
N LEU A 63 3.37 5.76 -7.18
CA LEU A 63 3.64 5.75 -5.75
C LEU A 63 4.13 7.13 -5.34
N ILE A 64 3.40 7.78 -4.44
CA ILE A 64 3.67 9.16 -4.06
C ILE A 64 4.35 9.17 -2.70
N ALA A 65 5.60 9.64 -2.66
CA ALA A 65 6.34 9.75 -1.43
C ALA A 65 5.73 10.81 -0.52
N GLU A 66 5.99 10.70 0.77
CA GLU A 66 5.51 11.67 1.73
C GLU A 66 5.99 13.06 1.35
N GLY A 67 5.08 14.02 1.32
CA GLY A 67 5.39 15.39 0.96
C GLY A 67 5.54 15.66 -0.54
N ALA A 68 5.54 14.62 -1.36
CA ALA A 68 5.72 14.80 -2.79
C ALA A 68 4.43 15.27 -3.46
N VAL A 69 4.59 15.95 -4.57
CA VAL A 69 3.47 16.35 -5.41
C VAL A 69 3.26 15.28 -6.48
N SER A 70 1.99 14.90 -6.69
CA SER A 70 1.66 13.96 -7.74
C SER A 70 1.72 14.67 -9.09
N GLN A 71 2.40 14.07 -10.05
CA GLN A 71 2.56 14.63 -11.38
C GLN A 71 1.62 13.99 -12.39
N GLY A 72 1.09 12.82 -12.06
CA GLY A 72 0.39 12.01 -13.03
C GLY A 72 -1.01 12.45 -13.40
N GLY A 73 -1.66 13.20 -12.52
CA GLY A 73 -3.01 13.70 -12.80
C GLY A 73 -4.11 12.66 -12.75
N GLY A 74 -3.78 11.42 -12.47
CA GLY A 74 -4.78 10.36 -12.37
C GLY A 74 -5.50 10.36 -11.04
N ARG A 75 -6.46 9.47 -10.91
CA ARG A 75 -7.26 9.35 -9.70
C ARG A 75 -6.54 8.54 -8.65
N GLY A 76 -6.55 9.01 -7.41
CA GLY A 76 -5.93 8.29 -6.31
C GLY A 76 -6.31 8.87 -4.97
N VAL A 77 -5.72 8.32 -3.92
CA VAL A 77 -5.91 8.79 -2.56
C VAL A 77 -4.58 8.79 -1.85
N ARG A 78 -4.44 9.67 -0.85
CA ARG A 78 -3.25 9.67 -0.01
C ARG A 78 -3.62 10.19 1.37
N LEU A 79 -2.82 9.79 2.36
CA LEU A 79 -3.00 10.31 3.69
C LEU A 79 -2.54 11.76 3.73
N LYS A 80 -3.30 12.58 4.42
CA LYS A 80 -2.88 13.96 4.68
C LYS A 80 -1.71 13.94 5.67
N PRO A 81 -0.91 15.01 5.70
CA PRO A 81 0.13 15.13 6.73
C PRO A 81 -0.48 15.09 8.12
N PRO A 82 0.30 14.75 9.15
CA PRO A 82 -0.18 14.82 10.52
C PRO A 82 -0.75 16.20 10.82
N ARG A 83 -1.77 16.23 11.69
CA ARG A 83 -2.42 17.47 12.06
C ARG A 83 -1.46 18.38 12.84
N ALA A 84 -1.86 19.67 12.95
CA ALA A 84 -1.03 20.66 13.64
C ALA A 84 -0.73 20.28 15.08
N ASP A 85 -1.60 19.49 15.73
CA ASP A 85 -1.38 19.02 17.08
C ASP A 85 -0.46 17.80 17.14
N GLY A 86 0.14 17.43 16.03
CA GLY A 86 1.06 16.29 15.97
C GLY A 86 0.39 14.92 15.90
N LYS A 87 -0.91 14.89 15.80
CA LYS A 87 -1.65 13.62 15.76
C LYS A 87 -2.05 13.27 14.34
N ALA A 88 -1.71 12.06 13.93
CA ALA A 88 -2.22 11.51 12.70
C ALA A 88 -3.62 10.96 12.95
N TYR A 89 -4.33 10.68 11.86
CA TYR A 89 -5.60 9.98 11.99
C TYR A 89 -5.37 8.68 12.75
N ARG A 90 -6.21 8.45 13.76
CA ARG A 90 -6.14 7.24 14.53
C ARG A 90 -7.30 6.34 14.18
N ARG A 91 -6.97 5.13 13.74
CA ARG A 91 -8.00 4.15 13.45
C ARG A 91 -8.75 3.80 14.73
N LYS A 92 -10.06 3.80 14.67
CA LYS A 92 -10.86 3.33 15.79
C LYS A 92 -10.74 1.83 15.89
N VAL A 93 -10.42 1.38 17.08
CA VAL A 93 -10.14 -0.01 17.28
C VAL A 93 -11.38 -0.83 17.50
N THR A 94 -12.32 -0.31 17.90
CA THR A 94 -13.50 -0.99 18.27
C THR A 94 -14.01 -2.11 17.40
N ARG A 95 -13.41 -1.83 17.53
CA ARG A 95 -13.82 -2.47 17.12
C ARG A 95 -14.44 -3.10 17.10
N VAL A 96 -14.60 -3.19 17.42
CA VAL A 96 -15.13 -3.64 17.26
C VAL A 96 -15.89 -3.98 17.19
N ALA A 97 -16.16 -3.95 17.37
CA ALA A 97 -16.91 -4.16 17.15
C ALA A 97 -17.58 -4.45 16.80
N GLY A 98 -17.69 -4.65 16.88
CA GLY A 98 -18.41 -4.81 16.54
C GLY A 98 -19.03 -5.25 16.17
N PRO A 99 -19.40 -5.42 16.22
CA PRO A 99 -20.12 -5.79 15.73
C PRO A 99 -20.87 -5.84 15.56
N ARG A 100 -21.02 -5.49 15.50
CA ARG A 100 -21.70 -5.46 15.40
C ARG A 100 -22.52 -5.68 15.24
N ALA A 101 -22.73 -5.66 15.51
CA ALA A 101 -23.47 -5.85 15.35
C ALA A 101 -24.12 -5.86 15.29
N ALA A 102 -24.57 -6.03 15.34
CA ALA A 102 -25.29 -6.06 15.28
C ALA A 102 -25.75 -6.09 15.41
#